data_2deb2eca8caeb01d688fa3a9874e4885
#
_entry.id   2deb2eca8caeb01d688fa3a9874e4885
#
_cell.length_a   1.000
_cell.length_b   1.000
_cell.length_c   1.000
_cell.angle_alpha   90.00
_cell.angle_beta   90.00
_cell.angle_gamma   90.00
#
_symmetry.space_group_name_H-M   'P 1'
#
loop_
_entity.id
_entity.type
_entity.pdbx_description
1 polymer ?
#
loop_
_entity_poly.entity_id
_entity_poly.type
_entity_poly.pdbx_seq_one_letter_code
_entity_poly.pdbx_strand_id
1 'polypeptide(L)'
;LCLLFPSLLLAHGKDEHSEKQAKKMMSMHNNKQQMKQMHSNINQEYKKYVRPIFKAKCFDCHGEVEKYPWYIKLPGIKQVMEYDIRESEKYLDMTNDYPFGGHGEPLNDIESIRKAVEEGTMPPLRYRLAHWDSRLNKEEKKVLKEWIDSAKELLTK
;
A
#
# COMPACT_ATOMS: atom_id res chain seq x y z
N LEU A 1 60.15 -28.63 -46.53
CA LEU A 1 59.88 -27.24 -46.13
C LEU A 1 58.52 -27.16 -45.38
N CYS A 2 58.57 -27.27 -44.02
CA CYS A 2 57.41 -27.19 -43.19
C CYS A 2 57.24 -25.73 -42.77
N LEU A 3 56.09 -25.11 -43.17
CA LEU A 3 55.67 -23.80 -42.71
C LEU A 3 54.74 -23.97 -41.52
N LEU A 4 55.23 -23.62 -40.32
CA LEU A 4 54.49 -23.50 -39.10
C LEU A 4 53.79 -22.15 -39.10
N PHE A 5 52.46 -22.14 -39.15
CA PHE A 5 51.61 -20.96 -38.87
C PHE A 5 51.37 -20.86 -37.37
N PRO A 6 51.70 -19.75 -36.73
CA PRO A 6 51.23 -19.51 -35.34
C PRO A 6 49.78 -19.06 -35.34
N SER A 7 48.93 -19.86 -34.74
CA SER A 7 47.54 -19.47 -34.41
C SER A 7 47.54 -18.40 -33.32
N LEU A 8 47.25 -17.15 -33.68
CA LEU A 8 46.95 -16.09 -32.73
C LEU A 8 45.59 -16.39 -32.10
N LEU A 9 45.60 -16.84 -30.86
CA LEU A 9 44.42 -16.86 -29.99
C LEU A 9 44.13 -15.42 -29.58
N LEU A 10 43.14 -14.80 -30.24
CA LEU A 10 42.52 -13.56 -29.80
C LEU A 10 41.76 -13.88 -28.52
N ALA A 11 42.35 -13.59 -27.37
CA ALA A 11 41.68 -13.60 -26.08
C ALA A 11 40.60 -12.50 -26.07
N HIS A 12 39.40 -12.94 -25.91
CA HIS A 12 38.18 -12.18 -26.09
C HIS A 12 37.84 -11.40 -24.83
N GLY A 13 37.86 -10.08 -24.90
CA GLY A 13 37.37 -9.18 -23.84
C GLY A 13 35.85 -9.20 -23.68
N LYS A 14 35.25 -10.41 -23.60
CA LYS A 14 33.78 -10.61 -23.54
C LYS A 14 33.23 -10.75 -22.13
N ASP A 15 34.08 -10.95 -21.13
CA ASP A 15 33.67 -11.38 -19.81
C ASP A 15 33.26 -10.24 -18.86
N GLU A 16 33.88 -9.07 -19.01
CA GLU A 16 33.63 -7.93 -18.10
C GLU A 16 32.24 -7.33 -18.23
N HIS A 17 31.69 -7.23 -19.43
CA HIS A 17 30.34 -6.75 -19.68
C HIS A 17 29.27 -7.74 -19.18
N SER A 18 29.49 -9.02 -19.36
CA SER A 18 28.60 -10.09 -18.89
C SER A 18 28.56 -10.14 -17.37
N GLU A 19 29.70 -10.00 -16.71
CA GLU A 19 29.82 -10.03 -15.26
C GLU A 19 29.15 -8.79 -14.59
N LYS A 20 29.34 -7.61 -15.18
CA LYS A 20 28.68 -6.38 -14.73
C LYS A 20 27.14 -6.46 -14.86
N GLN A 21 26.64 -7.02 -15.96
CA GLN A 21 25.22 -7.25 -16.17
C GLN A 21 24.65 -8.27 -15.17
N ALA A 22 25.35 -9.39 -14.93
CA ALA A 22 24.93 -10.39 -13.96
C ALA A 22 24.86 -9.82 -12.54
N LYS A 23 25.88 -9.04 -12.11
CA LYS A 23 25.88 -8.36 -10.80
C LYS A 23 24.73 -7.36 -10.69
N LYS A 24 24.43 -6.59 -11.73
CA LYS A 24 23.30 -5.65 -11.76
C LYS A 24 21.97 -6.38 -11.65
N MET A 25 21.78 -7.46 -12.39
CA MET A 25 20.54 -8.26 -12.32
C MET A 25 20.35 -8.90 -10.94
N MET A 26 21.43 -9.40 -10.32
CA MET A 26 21.40 -9.99 -8.98
C MET A 26 21.06 -8.94 -7.93
N SER A 27 21.64 -7.72 -8.02
CA SER A 27 21.30 -6.64 -7.10
C SER A 27 19.84 -6.19 -7.23
N MET A 28 19.33 -6.09 -8.45
CA MET A 28 17.91 -5.77 -8.69
C MET A 28 16.98 -6.87 -8.15
N HIS A 29 17.36 -8.13 -8.31
CA HIS A 29 16.59 -9.26 -7.78
C HIS A 29 16.55 -9.23 -6.25
N ASN A 30 17.69 -9.01 -5.59
CA ASN A 30 17.77 -8.90 -4.14
C ASN A 30 16.95 -7.73 -3.60
N ASN A 31 17.03 -6.55 -4.25
CA ASN A 31 16.21 -5.39 -3.85
C ASN A 31 14.72 -5.70 -3.97
N LYS A 32 14.28 -6.36 -5.05
CA LYS A 32 12.88 -6.76 -5.24
C LYS A 32 12.42 -7.73 -4.15
N GLN A 33 13.26 -8.69 -3.77
CA GLN A 33 12.94 -9.62 -2.69
C GLN A 33 12.85 -8.92 -1.33
N GLN A 34 13.75 -7.99 -1.03
CA GLN A 34 13.70 -7.19 0.19
C GLN A 34 12.45 -6.35 0.27
N MET A 35 12.07 -5.66 -0.81
CA MET A 35 10.82 -4.91 -0.87
C MET A 35 9.61 -5.80 -0.65
N LYS A 36 9.55 -6.96 -1.29
CA LYS A 36 8.44 -7.92 -1.10
C LYS A 36 8.34 -8.39 0.35
N GLN A 37 9.46 -8.69 0.99
CA GLN A 37 9.48 -9.10 2.39
C GLN A 37 9.03 -7.97 3.31
N MET A 38 9.48 -6.75 3.07
CA MET A 38 9.08 -5.56 3.81
C MET A 38 7.56 -5.33 3.74
N HIS A 39 6.99 -5.32 2.53
CA HIS A 39 5.54 -5.20 2.36
C HIS A 39 4.79 -6.35 3.03
N SER A 40 5.32 -7.56 2.97
CA SER A 40 4.71 -8.72 3.67
C SER A 40 4.66 -8.51 5.17
N ASN A 41 5.72 -7.99 5.78
CA ASN A 41 5.78 -7.73 7.23
C ASN A 41 4.75 -6.66 7.63
N ILE A 42 4.71 -5.54 6.91
CA ILE A 42 3.73 -4.47 7.15
C ILE A 42 2.29 -5.03 7.02
N ASN A 43 2.04 -5.85 6.00
CA ASN A 43 0.73 -6.44 5.76
C ASN A 43 0.31 -7.43 6.85
N GLN A 44 1.23 -8.18 7.43
CA GLN A 44 0.92 -9.07 8.55
C GLN A 44 0.44 -8.30 9.79
N GLU A 45 1.12 -7.21 10.15
CA GLU A 45 0.70 -6.33 11.24
C GLU A 45 -0.62 -5.63 10.92
N TYR A 46 -0.77 -5.15 9.69
CA TYR A 46 -2.02 -4.57 9.19
C TYR A 46 -3.20 -5.54 9.40
N LYS A 47 -3.09 -6.75 8.90
CA LYS A 47 -4.16 -7.76 9.02
C LYS A 47 -4.55 -8.06 10.45
N LYS A 48 -3.56 -8.13 11.32
CA LYS A 48 -3.75 -8.52 12.72
C LYS A 48 -4.36 -7.41 13.57
N TYR A 49 -3.92 -6.17 13.40
CA TYR A 49 -4.24 -5.09 14.32
C TYR A 49 -5.08 -3.97 13.69
N VAL A 50 -4.83 -3.63 12.43
CA VAL A 50 -5.38 -2.45 11.78
C VAL A 50 -6.63 -2.76 10.98
N ARG A 51 -6.63 -3.86 10.24
CA ARG A 51 -7.74 -4.27 9.36
C ARG A 51 -9.09 -4.34 10.08
N PRO A 52 -9.20 -4.86 11.31
CA PRO A 52 -10.47 -4.84 12.06
C PRO A 52 -10.99 -3.42 12.32
N ILE A 53 -10.08 -2.47 12.60
CA ILE A 53 -10.43 -1.06 12.80
C ILE A 53 -10.89 -0.45 11.49
N PHE A 54 -10.14 -0.65 10.41
CA PHE A 54 -10.48 -0.13 9.08
C PHE A 54 -11.80 -0.70 8.56
N LYS A 55 -12.03 -1.99 8.78
CA LYS A 55 -13.31 -2.63 8.42
C LYS A 55 -14.50 -1.97 9.14
N ALA A 56 -14.33 -1.60 10.40
CA ALA A 56 -15.38 -0.97 11.20
C ALA A 56 -15.57 0.53 10.94
N LYS A 57 -14.55 1.24 10.42
CA LYS A 57 -14.52 2.72 10.40
C LYS A 57 -14.26 3.32 9.02
N CYS A 58 -13.67 2.58 8.08
CA CYS A 58 -13.16 3.11 6.82
C CYS A 58 -13.73 2.40 5.59
N PHE A 59 -14.03 1.10 5.69
CA PHE A 59 -14.40 0.26 4.54
C PHE A 59 -15.71 0.67 3.87
N ASP A 60 -16.62 1.33 4.57
CA ASP A 60 -17.87 1.83 3.96
C ASP A 60 -17.64 2.83 2.80
N CYS A 61 -16.42 3.40 2.72
CA CYS A 61 -16.02 4.29 1.62
C CYS A 61 -14.74 3.83 0.90
N HIS A 62 -13.82 3.18 1.59
CA HIS A 62 -12.49 2.82 1.08
C HIS A 62 -12.31 1.33 0.80
N GLY A 63 -13.29 0.49 1.04
CA GLY A 63 -13.19 -0.96 0.91
C GLY A 63 -14.45 -1.59 0.38
N GLU A 64 -14.58 -2.89 0.54
CA GLU A 64 -15.77 -3.63 0.13
C GLU A 64 -16.92 -3.37 1.09
N VAL A 65 -18.02 -2.80 0.57
CA VAL A 65 -19.24 -2.53 1.33
C VAL A 65 -20.02 -3.83 1.53
N GLU A 66 -19.94 -4.43 2.72
CA GLU A 66 -20.64 -5.69 3.02
C GLU A 66 -22.16 -5.54 3.03
N LYS A 67 -22.65 -4.40 3.52
CA LYS A 67 -24.09 -4.16 3.65
C LYS A 67 -24.41 -2.67 3.58
N TYR A 68 -25.19 -2.31 2.58
CA TYR A 68 -25.72 -0.95 2.50
C TYR A 68 -26.78 -0.69 3.57
N PRO A 69 -26.79 0.51 4.15
CA PRO A 69 -27.82 0.93 5.12
C PRO A 69 -29.19 1.08 4.44
N TRP A 70 -30.26 0.96 5.23
CA TRP A 70 -31.62 1.04 4.72
C TRP A 70 -31.94 2.36 3.99
N TYR A 71 -31.31 3.45 4.40
CA TYR A 71 -31.54 4.78 3.85
C TYR A 71 -30.91 4.99 2.45
N ILE A 72 -30.14 4.04 1.92
CA ILE A 72 -29.70 4.09 0.52
C ILE A 72 -30.87 4.11 -0.46
N LYS A 73 -32.06 3.66 0.00
CA LYS A 73 -33.29 3.66 -0.80
C LYS A 73 -33.93 5.04 -0.90
N LEU A 74 -33.48 6.02 -0.11
CA LEU A 74 -34.00 7.39 -0.17
C LEU A 74 -33.51 8.10 -1.45
N PRO A 75 -34.36 8.90 -2.09
CA PRO A 75 -33.98 9.64 -3.28
C PRO A 75 -32.73 10.50 -3.06
N GLY A 76 -31.78 10.40 -3.98
CA GLY A 76 -30.51 11.15 -3.95
C GLY A 76 -29.42 10.57 -3.05
N ILE A 77 -29.75 9.79 -2.03
CA ILE A 77 -28.77 9.24 -1.09
C ILE A 77 -27.85 8.24 -1.78
N LYS A 78 -28.41 7.34 -2.60
CA LYS A 78 -27.63 6.37 -3.37
C LYS A 78 -26.54 7.04 -4.20
N GLN A 79 -26.91 8.07 -4.94
CA GLN A 79 -25.99 8.79 -5.82
C GLN A 79 -24.84 9.46 -5.05
N VAL A 80 -25.15 10.04 -3.87
CA VAL A 80 -24.14 10.64 -3.01
C VAL A 80 -23.19 9.58 -2.45
N MET A 81 -23.72 8.45 -1.97
CA MET A 81 -22.90 7.36 -1.44
C MET A 81 -22.00 6.75 -2.52
N GLU A 82 -22.55 6.43 -3.68
CA GLU A 82 -21.77 5.87 -4.80
C GLU A 82 -20.69 6.85 -5.30
N TYR A 83 -20.98 8.15 -5.27
CA TYR A 83 -19.97 9.17 -5.59
C TYR A 83 -18.85 9.17 -4.54
N ASP A 84 -19.18 9.19 -3.25
CA ASP A 84 -18.22 9.22 -2.17
C ASP A 84 -17.32 7.97 -2.16
N ILE A 85 -17.90 6.79 -2.35
CA ILE A 85 -17.16 5.53 -2.46
C ILE A 85 -16.17 5.60 -3.63
N ARG A 86 -16.65 5.91 -4.83
CA ARG A 86 -15.81 6.01 -6.02
C ARG A 86 -14.68 7.03 -5.89
N GLU A 87 -14.95 8.18 -5.28
CA GLU A 87 -13.90 9.18 -5.05
C GLU A 87 -12.89 8.71 -4.01
N SER A 88 -13.36 8.07 -2.94
CA SER A 88 -12.48 7.54 -1.88
C SER A 88 -11.53 6.45 -2.41
N GLU A 89 -12.05 5.52 -3.20
CA GLU A 89 -11.26 4.42 -3.80
C GLU A 89 -10.21 4.91 -4.79
N LYS A 90 -10.45 6.03 -5.50
CA LYS A 90 -9.43 6.61 -6.37
C LYS A 90 -8.16 7.01 -5.62
N TYR A 91 -8.31 7.53 -4.41
CA TYR A 91 -7.19 8.00 -3.61
C TYR A 91 -6.58 6.90 -2.75
N LEU A 92 -7.42 6.05 -2.16
CA LEU A 92 -6.98 4.99 -1.25
C LEU A 92 -8.00 3.86 -1.28
N ASP A 93 -7.72 2.82 -2.04
CA ASP A 93 -8.53 1.62 -2.15
C ASP A 93 -8.02 0.55 -1.17
N MET A 94 -8.83 0.26 -0.15
CA MET A 94 -8.54 -0.74 0.89
C MET A 94 -9.24 -2.08 0.63
N THR A 95 -9.83 -2.30 -0.54
CA THR A 95 -10.50 -3.55 -0.93
C THR A 95 -9.55 -4.72 -0.82
N ASN A 96 -8.31 -4.53 -1.26
CA ASN A 96 -7.21 -5.44 -1.01
C ASN A 96 -6.48 -5.03 0.27
N ASP A 97 -5.79 -6.00 0.87
CA ASP A 97 -4.93 -5.70 2.01
C ASP A 97 -3.72 -4.86 1.58
N TYR A 98 -2.92 -4.39 2.60
CA TYR A 98 -1.71 -3.62 2.31
C TYR A 98 -0.70 -4.41 1.42
N PRO A 99 -0.07 -3.79 0.40
CA PRO A 99 -0.19 -2.37 0.02
C PRO A 99 -1.53 -2.07 -0.65
N PHE A 100 -2.07 -0.90 -0.32
CA PHE A 100 -3.38 -0.47 -0.79
C PHE A 100 -3.39 -0.14 -2.29
N GLY A 101 -4.58 -0.16 -2.89
CA GLY A 101 -4.81 0.31 -4.24
C GLY A 101 -5.09 1.82 -4.28
N GLY A 102 -5.42 2.32 -5.49
CA GLY A 102 -5.65 3.73 -5.74
C GLY A 102 -4.46 4.41 -6.43
N HIS A 103 -4.32 5.72 -6.25
CA HIS A 103 -3.27 6.51 -6.92
C HIS A 103 -2.01 6.69 -6.06
N GLY A 104 -2.01 6.23 -4.82
CA GLY A 104 -0.92 6.42 -3.87
C GLY A 104 0.23 5.44 -4.05
N GLU A 105 1.44 5.89 -3.71
CA GLU A 105 2.54 4.99 -3.41
C GLU A 105 2.43 4.56 -1.93
N PRO A 106 2.91 3.37 -1.55
CA PRO A 106 2.73 2.85 -0.20
C PRO A 106 3.12 3.80 0.94
N LEU A 107 4.19 4.58 0.78
CA LEU A 107 4.60 5.57 1.77
C LEU A 107 3.62 6.75 1.84
N ASN A 108 3.14 7.22 0.69
CA ASN A 108 2.17 8.31 0.62
C ASN A 108 0.82 7.91 1.22
N ASP A 109 0.41 6.66 1.05
CA ASP A 109 -0.80 6.12 1.67
C ASP A 109 -0.68 6.11 3.20
N ILE A 110 0.45 5.64 3.74
CA ILE A 110 0.73 5.65 5.18
C ILE A 110 0.71 7.10 5.74
N GLU A 111 1.31 8.07 5.04
CA GLU A 111 1.30 9.48 5.44
C GLU A 111 -0.11 10.09 5.38
N SER A 112 -0.89 9.75 4.37
CA SER A 112 -2.28 10.21 4.21
C SER A 112 -3.17 9.68 5.33
N ILE A 113 -3.02 8.39 5.67
CA ILE A 113 -3.71 7.77 6.80
C ILE A 113 -3.30 8.45 8.12
N ARG A 114 -1.99 8.70 8.34
CA ARG A 114 -1.49 9.43 9.51
C ARG A 114 -2.21 10.76 9.66
N LYS A 115 -2.19 11.57 8.61
CA LYS A 115 -2.81 12.89 8.60
C LYS A 115 -4.30 12.81 8.93
N ALA A 116 -5.03 11.89 8.30
CA ALA A 116 -6.46 11.69 8.55
C ALA A 116 -6.77 11.30 10.00
N VAL A 117 -5.94 10.45 10.62
CA VAL A 117 -6.07 10.02 12.02
C VAL A 117 -5.76 11.16 12.99
N GLU A 118 -4.72 11.94 12.73
CA GLU A 118 -4.26 13.05 13.60
C GLU A 118 -5.24 14.23 13.54
N GLU A 119 -5.62 14.65 12.35
CA GLU A 119 -6.54 15.78 12.14
C GLU A 119 -8.01 15.41 12.40
N GLY A 120 -8.34 14.10 12.43
CA GLY A 120 -9.71 13.63 12.60
C GLY A 120 -10.62 14.03 11.43
N THR A 121 -10.08 14.16 10.23
CA THR A 121 -10.81 14.53 9.01
C THR A 121 -11.64 13.38 8.46
N MET A 122 -11.25 12.13 8.76
CA MET A 122 -12.00 10.92 8.41
C MET A 122 -12.59 10.24 9.64
N PRO A 123 -13.78 9.65 9.52
CA PRO A 123 -14.78 9.85 8.45
C PRO A 123 -15.27 11.28 8.34
N PRO A 124 -15.75 11.75 7.17
CA PRO A 124 -16.20 13.12 6.96
C PRO A 124 -17.41 13.47 7.82
N LEU A 125 -17.60 14.77 8.14
CA LEU A 125 -18.62 15.22 9.07
C LEU A 125 -20.04 14.72 8.71
N ARG A 126 -20.40 14.76 7.42
CA ARG A 126 -21.73 14.29 6.94
C ARG A 126 -21.97 12.82 7.25
N TYR A 127 -20.94 11.97 7.16
CA TYR A 127 -21.03 10.57 7.52
C TYR A 127 -21.20 10.41 9.04
N ARG A 128 -20.41 11.14 9.82
CA ARG A 128 -20.46 11.09 11.30
C ARG A 128 -21.78 11.53 11.91
N LEU A 129 -22.56 12.39 11.21
CA LEU A 129 -23.89 12.80 11.67
C LEU A 129 -24.90 11.65 11.64
N ALA A 130 -24.74 10.72 10.70
CA ALA A 130 -25.57 9.52 10.58
C ALA A 130 -24.99 8.30 11.31
N HIS A 131 -23.68 8.33 11.63
CA HIS A 131 -22.92 7.22 12.21
C HIS A 131 -22.01 7.74 13.33
N TRP A 132 -22.58 8.04 14.49
CA TRP A 132 -21.84 8.65 15.61
C TRP A 132 -20.77 7.75 16.24
N ASP A 133 -20.88 6.42 16.06
CA ASP A 133 -19.90 5.41 16.47
C ASP A 133 -18.76 5.22 15.45
N SER A 134 -18.80 5.92 14.32
CA SER A 134 -17.78 5.82 13.27
C SER A 134 -16.44 6.47 13.64
N ARG A 135 -16.41 7.31 14.69
CA ARG A 135 -15.18 7.97 15.13
C ARG A 135 -14.20 6.96 15.72
N LEU A 136 -12.92 7.18 15.42
CA LEU A 136 -11.84 6.45 16.08
C LEU A 136 -11.77 6.82 17.56
N ASN A 137 -11.81 5.83 18.44
CA ASN A 137 -11.55 6.02 19.86
C ASN A 137 -10.04 6.16 20.14
N LYS A 138 -9.66 6.37 21.41
CA LYS A 138 -8.26 6.59 21.81
C LYS A 138 -7.38 5.37 21.55
N GLU A 139 -7.89 4.17 21.83
CA GLU A 139 -7.16 2.91 21.67
C GLU A 139 -6.97 2.58 20.18
N GLU A 140 -8.02 2.75 19.37
CA GLU A 140 -7.94 2.59 17.92
C GLU A 140 -6.91 3.55 17.31
N LYS A 141 -6.91 4.83 17.71
CA LYS A 141 -5.91 5.80 17.29
C LYS A 141 -4.49 5.40 17.67
N LYS A 142 -4.30 4.86 18.87
CA LYS A 142 -3.01 4.38 19.34
C LYS A 142 -2.50 3.23 18.46
N VAL A 143 -3.32 2.21 18.25
CA VAL A 143 -2.97 1.06 17.39
C VAL A 143 -2.61 1.51 15.98
N LEU A 144 -3.41 2.41 15.39
CA LEU A 144 -3.14 2.95 14.05
C LEU A 144 -1.80 3.70 14.02
N LYS A 145 -1.51 4.55 15.01
CA LYS A 145 -0.25 5.30 15.07
C LYS A 145 0.96 4.38 15.20
N GLU A 146 0.91 3.38 16.05
CA GLU A 146 1.98 2.40 16.22
C GLU A 146 2.27 1.65 14.91
N TRP A 147 1.23 1.19 14.21
CA TRP A 147 1.40 0.54 12.92
C TRP A 147 1.94 1.50 11.84
N ILE A 148 1.44 2.73 11.78
CA ILE A 148 1.91 3.76 10.86
C ILE A 148 3.39 4.06 11.07
N ASP A 149 3.82 4.20 12.33
CA ASP A 149 5.22 4.47 12.67
C ASP A 149 6.13 3.31 12.25
N SER A 150 5.73 2.07 12.55
CA SER A 150 6.43 0.86 12.14
C SER A 150 6.52 0.74 10.60
N ALA A 151 5.41 0.94 9.90
CA ALA A 151 5.37 0.88 8.44
C ALA A 151 6.25 1.96 7.80
N LYS A 152 6.20 3.19 8.30
CA LYS A 152 7.03 4.29 7.82
C LYS A 152 8.52 4.01 8.02
N GLU A 153 8.90 3.53 9.19
CA GLU A 153 10.30 3.16 9.46
C GLU A 153 10.82 2.11 8.48
N LEU A 154 10.00 1.11 8.17
CA LEU A 154 10.36 0.07 7.21
C LEU A 154 10.48 0.61 5.77
N LEU A 155 9.57 1.50 5.35
CA LEU A 155 9.51 2.04 4.00
C LEU A 155 10.60 3.08 3.70
N THR A 156 11.24 3.66 4.72
CA THR A 156 12.26 4.73 4.59
C THR A 156 13.70 4.24 4.78
N LYS A 157 13.88 2.95 5.07
CA LYS A 157 15.21 2.29 5.14
C LYS A 157 15.69 1.84 3.78
#